data_be9b9f1900ab0f72c06b3de03633aafa
#
_entry.id   be9b9f1900ab0f72c06b3de03633aafa
#
_cell.length_a   1.000
_cell.length_b   1.000
_cell.length_c   1.000
_cell.angle_alpha   90.00
_cell.angle_beta   90.00
_cell.angle_gamma   90.00
#
_symmetry.space_group_name_H-M   'P 1'
#
loop_
_entity.id
_entity.type
_entity.pdbx_description
1 polymer ?
#
loop_
_entity_poly.entity_id
_entity_poly.type
_entity_poly.pdbx_seq_one_letter_code
_entity_poly.pdbx_strand_id
1 'polypeptide(L)'
;MFELARENAPCVLFIDEIDALGASRSDMKQSSGRHLINQFLQELDGINNSNEGILILGATNTPWNLDPAFRRPGRFDRIVFVPPPDEMGREAILRLKLKDKPVEAIDYRSIAKKAEHFSGADIDALIDIAIELKLEASFADGLPKPINTNDLVTALKKHKPSTQEWFITAKNFAMFANDAGLYDDILTYMKIKK
;
A
#
# COMPACT_ATOMS: atom_id res chain seq x y z
N MET A 1 -12.87 18.83 7.63
CA MET A 1 -12.39 17.46 7.90
C MET A 1 -12.14 17.25 9.39
N PHE A 2 -11.21 17.94 10.04
CA PHE A 2 -10.96 17.82 11.49
C PHE A 2 -12.19 18.22 12.35
N GLU A 3 -12.90 19.29 12.01
CA GLU A 3 -14.14 19.67 12.70
C GLU A 3 -15.17 18.55 12.68
N LEU A 4 -15.41 17.96 11.50
CA LEU A 4 -16.32 16.83 11.35
C LEU A 4 -15.88 15.61 12.18
N ALA A 5 -14.57 15.35 12.28
CA ALA A 5 -14.05 14.27 13.11
C ALA A 5 -14.31 14.56 14.61
N ARG A 6 -14.12 15.80 15.06
CA ARG A 6 -14.39 16.21 16.45
C ARG A 6 -15.87 16.08 16.81
N GLU A 7 -16.76 16.43 15.88
CA GLU A 7 -18.21 16.30 16.07
C GLU A 7 -18.66 14.83 16.15
N ASN A 8 -17.88 13.91 15.58
CA ASN A 8 -18.20 12.49 15.53
C ASN A 8 -17.25 11.61 16.39
N ALA A 9 -16.54 12.20 17.33
CA ALA A 9 -15.68 11.44 18.24
C ALA A 9 -16.53 10.51 19.16
N PRO A 10 -16.09 9.26 19.44
CA PRO A 10 -14.81 8.67 19.03
C PRO A 10 -14.84 8.18 17.56
N CYS A 11 -13.81 8.51 16.78
CA CYS A 11 -13.73 8.14 15.36
C CYS A 11 -12.29 7.94 14.88
N VAL A 12 -12.14 7.43 13.65
CA VAL A 12 -10.88 7.33 12.95
C VAL A 12 -10.89 8.31 11.77
N LEU A 13 -9.90 9.22 11.75
CA LEU A 13 -9.64 10.10 10.62
C LEU A 13 -8.50 9.49 9.79
N PHE A 14 -8.85 8.97 8.60
CA PHE A 14 -7.87 8.39 7.68
C PHE A 14 -7.51 9.37 6.58
N ILE A 15 -6.21 9.52 6.34
CA ILE A 15 -5.65 10.42 5.32
C ILE A 15 -4.71 9.60 4.45
N ASP A 16 -5.09 9.41 3.19
CA ASP A 16 -4.23 8.73 2.22
C ASP A 16 -3.26 9.70 1.55
N GLU A 17 -2.13 9.18 1.05
CA GLU A 17 -1.09 9.94 0.36
C GLU A 17 -0.63 11.19 1.14
N ILE A 18 -0.36 11.02 2.44
CA ILE A 18 0.00 12.14 3.32
C ILE A 18 1.28 12.84 2.90
N ASP A 19 2.15 12.18 2.15
CA ASP A 19 3.35 12.75 1.56
C ASP A 19 3.04 13.84 0.52
N ALA A 20 1.88 13.79 -0.14
CA ALA A 20 1.42 14.85 -1.03
C ALA A 20 1.15 16.16 -0.27
N LEU A 21 0.70 16.07 0.99
CA LEU A 21 0.54 17.23 1.88
C LEU A 21 1.86 17.63 2.53
N GLY A 22 2.73 16.64 2.80
CA GLY A 22 3.98 16.81 3.53
C GLY A 22 5.22 16.95 2.64
N ALA A 23 5.06 17.14 1.32
CA ALA A 23 6.18 17.36 0.42
C ALA A 23 7.09 18.49 0.90
N SER A 24 8.40 18.28 0.81
CA SER A 24 9.44 19.13 1.38
C SER A 24 9.17 20.62 1.05
N ARG A 25 9.29 21.45 2.07
CA ARG A 25 9.12 22.93 1.98
C ARG A 25 10.02 23.58 0.93
N SER A 26 11.12 22.91 0.53
CA SER A 26 12.04 23.32 -0.50
C SER A 26 11.44 23.25 -1.91
N ASP A 27 10.51 22.31 -2.15
CA ASP A 27 9.95 22.06 -3.48
C ASP A 27 8.71 22.90 -3.77
N MET A 28 8.12 23.54 -2.73
CA MET A 28 6.95 24.40 -2.86
C MET A 28 7.35 25.85 -3.15
N LYS A 29 7.43 26.20 -4.42
CA LYS A 29 7.68 27.58 -4.89
C LYS A 29 6.54 28.58 -4.58
N GLN A 30 5.38 28.10 -4.13
CA GLN A 30 4.20 28.94 -3.85
C GLN A 30 3.92 29.06 -2.34
N SER A 31 3.67 30.27 -1.88
CA SER A 31 3.33 30.59 -0.47
C SER A 31 2.06 29.88 0.04
N SER A 32 1.12 29.59 -0.86
CA SER A 32 -0.14 28.88 -0.54
C SER A 32 0.05 27.46 -0.01
N GLY A 33 1.00 26.70 -0.56
CA GLY A 33 1.27 25.32 -0.10
C GLY A 33 1.82 25.28 1.32
N ARG A 34 2.70 26.22 1.68
CA ARG A 34 3.26 26.31 3.05
C ARG A 34 2.17 26.66 4.08
N HIS A 35 1.21 27.48 3.69
CA HIS A 35 0.11 27.85 4.58
C HIS A 35 -0.79 26.66 4.89
N LEU A 36 -1.10 25.85 3.90
CA LEU A 36 -1.88 24.62 4.05
C LEU A 36 -1.18 23.62 4.97
N ILE A 37 0.13 23.39 4.79
CA ILE A 37 0.90 22.50 5.66
C ILE A 37 0.89 23.00 7.10
N ASN A 38 1.13 24.30 7.32
CA ASN A 38 1.14 24.85 8.67
C ASN A 38 -0.24 24.74 9.34
N GLN A 39 -1.31 25.00 8.61
CA GLN A 39 -2.68 24.82 9.10
C GLN A 39 -2.95 23.36 9.47
N PHE A 40 -2.54 22.42 8.63
CA PHE A 40 -2.69 21.00 8.89
C PHE A 40 -1.91 20.57 10.15
N LEU A 41 -0.68 21.04 10.32
CA LEU A 41 0.13 20.77 11.51
C LEU A 41 -0.53 21.36 12.78
N GLN A 42 -1.13 22.54 12.70
CA GLN A 42 -1.89 23.14 13.81
C GLN A 42 -3.13 22.31 14.19
N GLU A 43 -3.80 21.75 13.19
CA GLU A 43 -4.95 20.86 13.43
C GLU A 43 -4.51 19.54 14.09
N LEU A 44 -3.36 18.97 13.67
CA LEU A 44 -2.77 17.78 14.31
C LEU A 44 -2.40 18.06 15.77
N ASP A 45 -1.81 19.22 16.05
CA ASP A 45 -1.41 19.61 17.41
C ASP A 45 -2.62 19.88 18.33
N GLY A 46 -3.81 20.04 17.79
CA GLY A 46 -5.01 20.33 18.57
C GLY A 46 -4.95 21.66 19.31
N ILE A 47 -4.16 22.65 18.84
CA ILE A 47 -3.90 23.91 19.53
C ILE A 47 -5.20 24.69 19.80
N ASN A 48 -6.10 24.71 18.82
CA ASN A 48 -7.36 25.46 18.92
C ASN A 48 -8.53 24.60 19.40
N ASN A 49 -8.49 23.28 19.17
CA ASN A 49 -9.54 22.33 19.51
C ASN A 49 -8.94 20.96 19.79
N SER A 50 -9.31 20.32 20.90
CA SER A 50 -8.81 19.00 21.27
C SER A 50 -9.15 17.92 20.23
N ASN A 51 -8.21 17.03 19.94
CA ASN A 51 -8.41 15.84 19.12
C ASN A 51 -8.64 14.58 19.99
N GLU A 52 -9.07 14.75 21.23
CA GLU A 52 -9.37 13.64 22.14
C GLU A 52 -10.46 12.74 21.55
N GLY A 53 -10.25 11.43 21.60
CA GLY A 53 -11.16 10.45 20.99
C GLY A 53 -11.01 10.28 19.48
N ILE A 54 -10.06 10.96 18.80
CA ILE A 54 -9.82 10.81 17.37
C ILE A 54 -8.51 10.07 17.16
N LEU A 55 -8.58 8.91 16.50
CA LEU A 55 -7.38 8.25 15.98
C LEU A 55 -7.08 8.78 14.58
N ILE A 56 -5.95 9.45 14.41
CA ILE A 56 -5.52 9.99 13.11
C ILE A 56 -4.54 9.01 12.47
N LEU A 57 -4.89 8.48 11.31
CA LEU A 57 -4.07 7.56 10.51
C LEU A 57 -3.68 8.22 9.20
N GLY A 58 -2.39 8.27 8.92
CA GLY A 58 -1.85 8.68 7.62
C GLY A 58 -1.25 7.49 6.88
N ALA A 59 -1.55 7.35 5.59
CA ALA A 59 -0.89 6.37 4.73
C ALA A 59 0.03 7.06 3.71
N THR A 60 1.15 6.44 3.39
CA THR A 60 2.09 6.91 2.37
C THR A 60 2.89 5.77 1.77
N ASN A 61 3.19 5.88 0.49
CA ASN A 61 4.12 5.01 -0.23
C ASN A 61 5.55 5.55 -0.22
N THR A 62 5.77 6.81 0.23
CA THR A 62 7.08 7.48 0.24
C THR A 62 7.37 8.15 1.58
N PRO A 63 7.48 7.38 2.69
CA PRO A 63 7.64 7.95 4.03
C PRO A 63 8.90 8.81 4.19
N TRP A 64 9.89 8.63 3.35
CA TRP A 64 11.12 9.45 3.30
C TRP A 64 10.90 10.85 2.73
N ASN A 65 9.82 11.07 1.96
CA ASN A 65 9.46 12.39 1.44
C ASN A 65 8.64 13.23 2.42
N LEU A 66 8.17 12.61 3.51
CA LEU A 66 7.36 13.31 4.51
C LEU A 66 8.22 14.29 5.32
N ASP A 67 7.80 15.56 5.39
CA ASP A 67 8.48 16.58 6.22
C ASP A 67 8.63 16.08 7.68
N PRO A 68 9.83 16.14 8.27
CA PRO A 68 10.08 15.72 9.65
C PRO A 68 9.15 16.35 10.68
N ALA A 69 8.56 17.51 10.39
CA ALA A 69 7.57 18.16 11.27
C ALA A 69 6.34 17.30 11.51
N PHE A 70 5.93 16.46 10.56
CA PHE A 70 4.82 15.55 10.73
C PHE A 70 5.11 14.40 11.70
N ARG A 71 6.38 14.05 11.89
CA ARG A 71 6.84 12.92 12.73
C ARG A 71 7.20 13.33 14.15
N ARG A 72 6.93 14.58 14.54
CA ARG A 72 7.18 15.04 15.91
C ARG A 72 6.19 14.39 16.89
N PRO A 73 6.60 14.17 18.17
CA PRO A 73 5.71 13.67 19.21
C PRO A 73 4.40 14.46 19.28
N GLY A 74 3.28 13.74 19.42
CA GLY A 74 1.94 14.32 19.41
C GLY A 74 1.29 14.48 18.03
N ARG A 75 2.01 14.07 16.95
CA ARG A 75 1.51 14.04 15.58
C ARG A 75 1.54 12.59 15.07
N PHE A 76 2.11 12.32 13.90
CA PHE A 76 2.36 10.94 13.43
C PHE A 76 3.66 10.41 14.07
N ASP A 77 3.60 10.16 15.35
CA ASP A 77 4.74 9.72 16.17
C ASP A 77 5.00 8.21 16.08
N ARG A 78 4.08 7.46 15.48
CA ARG A 78 4.22 6.02 15.24
C ARG A 78 4.18 5.71 13.76
N ILE A 79 5.19 5.02 13.29
CA ILE A 79 5.29 4.51 11.92
C ILE A 79 5.08 3.00 11.97
N VAL A 80 4.16 2.51 11.15
CA VAL A 80 3.89 1.08 10.99
C VAL A 80 4.19 0.71 9.55
N PHE A 81 5.14 -0.19 9.36
CA PHE A 81 5.37 -0.78 8.04
C PHE A 81 4.33 -1.86 7.77
N VAL A 82 3.61 -1.73 6.68
CA VAL A 82 2.64 -2.72 6.19
C VAL A 82 3.29 -3.52 5.06
N PRO A 83 3.75 -4.75 5.32
CA PRO A 83 4.40 -5.57 4.30
C PRO A 83 3.39 -6.06 3.26
N PRO A 84 3.84 -6.42 2.04
CA PRO A 84 3.05 -7.23 1.12
C PRO A 84 2.56 -8.52 1.79
N PRO A 85 1.43 -9.09 1.34
CA PRO A 85 0.87 -10.28 1.95
C PRO A 85 1.85 -11.48 1.87
N ASP A 86 1.90 -12.27 2.93
CA ASP A 86 2.62 -13.54 2.96
C ASP A 86 1.94 -14.60 2.07
N GLU A 87 2.48 -15.82 2.00
CA GLU A 87 1.91 -16.89 1.17
C GLU A 87 0.45 -17.18 1.53
N MET A 88 0.12 -17.22 2.83
CA MET A 88 -1.25 -17.48 3.29
C MET A 88 -2.19 -16.32 2.96
N GLY A 89 -1.72 -15.09 3.12
CA GLY A 89 -2.45 -13.87 2.75
C GLY A 89 -2.73 -13.82 1.26
N ARG A 90 -1.75 -14.14 0.41
CA ARG A 90 -1.95 -14.20 -1.05
C ARG A 90 -2.94 -15.29 -1.45
N GLU A 91 -2.88 -16.47 -0.81
CA GLU A 91 -3.87 -17.53 -1.03
C GLU A 91 -5.28 -17.06 -0.66
N ALA A 92 -5.44 -16.40 0.49
CA ALA A 92 -6.73 -15.86 0.93
C ALA A 92 -7.28 -14.81 -0.04
N ILE A 93 -6.41 -13.90 -0.53
CA ILE A 93 -6.78 -12.89 -1.53
C ILE A 93 -7.23 -13.56 -2.83
N LEU A 94 -6.47 -14.53 -3.33
CA LEU A 94 -6.84 -15.28 -4.54
C LEU A 94 -8.21 -15.96 -4.41
N ARG A 95 -8.47 -16.61 -3.27
CA ARG A 95 -9.78 -17.25 -3.00
C ARG A 95 -10.91 -16.23 -2.98
N LEU A 96 -10.69 -15.09 -2.32
CA LEU A 96 -11.70 -14.03 -2.23
C LEU A 96 -12.02 -13.44 -3.60
N LYS A 97 -10.98 -13.12 -4.39
CA LYS A 97 -11.13 -12.45 -5.70
C LYS A 97 -11.66 -13.37 -6.81
N LEU A 98 -11.47 -14.67 -6.68
CA LEU A 98 -11.97 -15.66 -7.62
C LEU A 98 -13.32 -16.29 -7.21
N LYS A 99 -13.85 -15.96 -6.02
CA LYS A 99 -15.07 -16.57 -5.47
C LYS A 99 -16.27 -16.52 -6.40
N ASP A 100 -16.49 -15.39 -7.06
CA ASP A 100 -17.66 -15.14 -7.91
C ASP A 100 -17.31 -15.20 -9.41
N LYS A 101 -16.16 -15.76 -9.75
CA LYS A 101 -15.71 -15.92 -11.14
C LYS A 101 -15.85 -17.38 -11.59
N PRO A 102 -16.07 -17.65 -12.88
CA PRO A 102 -16.11 -19.01 -13.40
C PRO A 102 -14.72 -19.65 -13.35
N VAL A 103 -14.49 -20.50 -12.37
CA VAL A 103 -13.20 -21.17 -12.14
C VAL A 103 -13.35 -22.69 -12.12
N GLU A 104 -12.31 -23.40 -12.55
CA GLU A 104 -12.21 -24.84 -12.53
C GLU A 104 -10.84 -25.29 -12.02
N ALA A 105 -10.82 -26.14 -10.99
CA ALA A 105 -9.63 -26.81 -10.46
C ALA A 105 -8.44 -25.87 -10.17
N ILE A 106 -8.64 -24.82 -9.38
CA ILE A 106 -7.57 -23.88 -8.99
C ILE A 106 -6.74 -24.45 -7.83
N ASP A 107 -5.43 -24.60 -8.06
CA ASP A 107 -4.44 -24.81 -7.00
C ASP A 107 -3.97 -23.45 -6.43
N TYR A 108 -4.78 -22.90 -5.52
CA TYR A 108 -4.54 -21.58 -4.91
C TYR A 108 -3.18 -21.51 -4.22
N ARG A 109 -2.78 -22.57 -3.52
CA ARG A 109 -1.52 -22.60 -2.77
C ARG A 109 -0.31 -22.53 -3.71
N SER A 110 -0.32 -23.31 -4.79
CA SER A 110 0.75 -23.29 -5.79
C SER A 110 0.89 -21.92 -6.43
N ILE A 111 -0.23 -21.24 -6.76
CA ILE A 111 -0.23 -19.89 -7.32
C ILE A 111 0.30 -18.89 -6.28
N ALA A 112 -0.19 -18.92 -5.04
CA ALA A 112 0.26 -18.04 -3.97
C ALA A 112 1.76 -18.15 -3.70
N LYS A 113 2.31 -19.37 -3.75
CA LYS A 113 3.75 -19.59 -3.61
C LYS A 113 4.56 -18.99 -4.77
N LYS A 114 4.06 -19.10 -6.01
CA LYS A 114 4.73 -18.55 -7.21
C LYS A 114 4.58 -17.02 -7.32
N ALA A 115 3.55 -16.45 -6.71
CA ALA A 115 3.29 -15.01 -6.66
C ALA A 115 4.07 -14.30 -5.53
N GLU A 116 5.29 -14.73 -5.24
CA GLU A 116 6.15 -14.11 -4.23
C GLU A 116 6.33 -12.62 -4.52
N HIS A 117 6.28 -11.79 -3.46
CA HIS A 117 6.33 -10.34 -3.52
C HIS A 117 5.13 -9.62 -4.18
N PHE A 118 4.09 -10.33 -4.57
CA PHE A 118 2.88 -9.69 -5.12
C PHE A 118 2.10 -8.96 -4.02
N SER A 119 1.70 -7.72 -4.32
CA SER A 119 0.72 -6.97 -3.55
C SER A 119 -0.71 -7.48 -3.83
N GLY A 120 -1.70 -6.95 -3.11
CA GLY A 120 -3.11 -7.21 -3.43
C GLY A 120 -3.48 -6.76 -4.84
N ALA A 121 -2.99 -5.60 -5.26
CA ALA A 121 -3.20 -5.06 -6.61
C ALA A 121 -2.51 -5.92 -7.70
N ASP A 122 -1.33 -6.47 -7.42
CA ASP A 122 -0.66 -7.39 -8.35
C ASP A 122 -1.46 -8.69 -8.52
N ILE A 123 -2.12 -9.16 -7.45
CA ILE A 123 -2.99 -10.35 -7.54
C ILE A 123 -4.25 -10.03 -8.36
N ASP A 124 -4.82 -8.85 -8.23
CA ASP A 124 -5.94 -8.41 -9.07
C ASP A 124 -5.51 -8.37 -10.55
N ALA A 125 -4.39 -7.71 -10.86
CA ALA A 125 -3.83 -7.67 -12.20
C ALA A 125 -3.53 -9.06 -12.78
N LEU A 126 -3.00 -9.98 -11.95
CA LEU A 126 -2.77 -11.38 -12.33
C LEU A 126 -4.07 -12.06 -12.77
N ILE A 127 -5.14 -11.87 -12.01
CA ILE A 127 -6.45 -12.45 -12.31
C ILE A 127 -7.03 -11.83 -13.58
N ASP A 128 -6.92 -10.52 -13.76
CA ASP A 128 -7.43 -9.82 -14.95
C ASP A 128 -6.70 -10.31 -16.22
N ILE A 129 -5.36 -10.44 -16.17
CA ILE A 129 -4.59 -11.03 -17.28
C ILE A 129 -5.04 -12.46 -17.59
N ALA A 130 -5.32 -13.28 -16.57
CA ALA A 130 -5.80 -14.64 -16.79
C ALA A 130 -7.19 -14.65 -17.44
N ILE A 131 -8.06 -13.71 -17.07
CA ILE A 131 -9.38 -13.52 -17.68
C ILE A 131 -9.25 -13.12 -19.15
N GLU A 132 -8.41 -12.12 -19.46
CA GLU A 132 -8.16 -11.65 -20.81
C GLU A 132 -7.67 -12.77 -21.71
N LEU A 133 -6.67 -13.54 -21.29
CA LEU A 133 -6.16 -14.70 -22.02
C LEU A 133 -7.25 -15.74 -22.28
N LYS A 134 -8.14 -15.95 -21.31
CA LYS A 134 -9.24 -16.90 -21.44
C LYS A 134 -10.32 -16.41 -22.39
N LEU A 135 -10.61 -15.12 -22.37
CA LEU A 135 -11.54 -14.50 -23.32
C LEU A 135 -11.01 -14.58 -24.75
N GLU A 136 -9.74 -14.26 -24.98
CA GLU A 136 -9.11 -14.39 -26.29
C GLU A 136 -9.23 -15.83 -26.84
N ALA A 137 -8.93 -16.84 -26.01
CA ALA A 137 -9.09 -18.24 -26.37
C ALA A 137 -10.55 -18.62 -26.65
N SER A 138 -11.51 -18.05 -25.89
CA SER A 138 -12.94 -18.28 -26.05
C SER A 138 -13.49 -17.69 -27.35
N PHE A 139 -12.95 -16.57 -27.82
CA PHE A 139 -13.33 -15.99 -29.13
C PHE A 139 -12.89 -16.89 -30.30
N ALA A 140 -11.76 -17.58 -30.17
CA ALA A 140 -11.30 -18.51 -31.20
C ALA A 140 -12.17 -19.78 -31.26
N ASP A 141 -12.60 -20.29 -30.10
CA ASP A 141 -13.37 -21.55 -29.99
C ASP A 141 -14.89 -21.34 -29.95
N GLY A 142 -15.37 -20.10 -29.77
CA GLY A 142 -16.79 -19.75 -29.67
C GLY A 142 -17.48 -20.16 -28.35
N LEU A 143 -16.74 -20.67 -27.35
CA LEU A 143 -17.28 -21.14 -26.08
C LEU A 143 -16.53 -20.53 -24.88
N PRO A 144 -17.25 -19.88 -23.92
CA PRO A 144 -16.62 -19.43 -22.67
C PRO A 144 -16.10 -20.63 -21.87
N LYS A 145 -14.84 -20.57 -21.45
CA LYS A 145 -14.20 -21.60 -20.62
C LYS A 145 -13.88 -21.03 -19.24
N PRO A 146 -14.03 -21.80 -18.14
CA PRO A 146 -13.63 -21.36 -16.82
C PRO A 146 -12.11 -21.20 -16.71
N ILE A 147 -11.68 -20.32 -15.80
CA ILE A 147 -10.28 -20.09 -15.49
C ILE A 147 -9.75 -21.29 -14.71
N ASN A 148 -8.56 -21.78 -15.06
CA ASN A 148 -7.90 -22.86 -14.35
C ASN A 148 -6.49 -22.46 -13.87
N THR A 149 -5.82 -23.34 -13.15
CA THR A 149 -4.47 -23.12 -12.63
C THR A 149 -3.46 -22.74 -13.70
N ASN A 150 -3.52 -23.34 -14.91
CA ASN A 150 -2.56 -23.04 -15.97
C ASN A 150 -2.73 -21.63 -16.55
N ASP A 151 -3.95 -21.10 -16.57
CA ASP A 151 -4.21 -19.73 -17.00
C ASP A 151 -3.52 -18.73 -16.05
N LEU A 152 -3.65 -18.95 -14.73
CA LEU A 152 -2.98 -18.15 -13.71
C LEU A 152 -1.44 -18.31 -13.78
N VAL A 153 -0.92 -19.51 -14.02
CA VAL A 153 0.54 -19.72 -14.23
C VAL A 153 1.04 -18.98 -15.46
N THR A 154 0.22 -18.90 -16.52
CA THR A 154 0.59 -18.17 -17.73
C THR A 154 0.58 -16.67 -17.48
N ALA A 155 -0.41 -16.17 -16.75
CA ALA A 155 -0.50 -14.77 -16.32
C ALA A 155 0.67 -14.37 -15.42
N LEU A 156 1.11 -15.23 -14.49
CA LEU A 156 2.30 -15.02 -13.66
C LEU A 156 3.58 -14.75 -14.45
N LYS A 157 3.72 -15.35 -15.65
CA LYS A 157 4.89 -15.11 -16.51
C LYS A 157 4.85 -13.73 -17.20
N LYS A 158 3.65 -13.15 -17.32
CA LYS A 158 3.43 -11.86 -17.99
C LYS A 158 3.45 -10.66 -17.03
N HIS A 159 3.21 -10.90 -15.74
CA HIS A 159 3.15 -9.85 -14.72
C HIS A 159 4.33 -9.94 -13.75
N LYS A 160 4.93 -8.78 -13.46
CA LYS A 160 5.99 -8.65 -12.45
C LYS A 160 5.43 -7.95 -11.21
N PRO A 161 5.88 -8.31 -9.99
CA PRO A 161 5.42 -7.64 -8.78
C PRO A 161 5.80 -6.16 -8.78
N SER A 162 4.82 -5.29 -8.59
CA SER A 162 4.99 -3.83 -8.53
C SER A 162 5.81 -3.39 -7.31
N THR A 163 5.84 -4.21 -6.27
CA THR A 163 6.56 -3.93 -5.02
C THR A 163 8.08 -3.90 -5.16
N GLN A 164 8.66 -4.51 -6.20
CA GLN A 164 10.12 -4.62 -6.34
C GLN A 164 10.81 -3.26 -6.43
N GLU A 165 10.29 -2.35 -7.25
CA GLU A 165 10.87 -1.00 -7.42
C GLU A 165 10.80 -0.21 -6.11
N TRP A 166 9.67 -0.34 -5.39
CA TRP A 166 9.52 0.27 -4.09
C TRP A 166 10.57 -0.24 -3.09
N PHE A 167 10.78 -1.56 -3.01
CA PHE A 167 11.77 -2.15 -2.11
C PHE A 167 13.20 -1.76 -2.45
N ILE A 168 13.54 -1.56 -3.73
CA ILE A 168 14.86 -1.05 -4.12
C ILE A 168 15.07 0.35 -3.53
N THR A 169 14.09 1.24 -3.66
CA THR A 169 14.15 2.59 -3.13
C THR A 169 14.17 2.59 -1.60
N ALA A 170 13.23 1.87 -0.98
CA ALA A 170 13.10 1.76 0.47
C ALA A 170 14.38 1.21 1.13
N LYS A 171 15.03 0.23 0.50
CA LYS A 171 16.32 -0.31 0.95
C LYS A 171 17.39 0.78 1.05
N ASN A 172 17.50 1.64 0.03
CA ASN A 172 18.50 2.71 0.04
C ASN A 172 18.28 3.68 1.22
N PHE A 173 17.03 4.09 1.46
CA PHE A 173 16.72 4.93 2.62
C PHE A 173 16.95 4.22 3.95
N ALA A 174 16.57 2.94 4.07
CA ALA A 174 16.75 2.15 5.27
C ALA A 174 18.24 1.88 5.59
N MET A 175 19.09 1.81 4.56
CA MET A 175 20.54 1.60 4.73
C MET A 175 21.30 2.90 5.02
N PHE A 176 20.95 4.01 4.38
CA PHE A 176 21.77 5.21 4.33
C PHE A 176 21.14 6.45 4.97
N ALA A 177 19.86 6.43 5.31
CA ALA A 177 19.12 7.55 5.90
C ALA A 177 18.19 7.11 7.05
N ASN A 178 18.67 6.17 7.89
CA ASN A 178 17.89 5.54 8.96
C ASN A 178 18.56 5.72 10.34
N ASP A 179 19.05 6.91 10.66
CA ASP A 179 19.74 7.17 11.91
C ASP A 179 18.85 6.98 13.14
N ALA A 180 17.56 7.24 13.01
CA ALA A 180 16.56 7.09 14.07
C ALA A 180 15.89 5.70 14.13
N GLY A 181 16.30 4.74 13.29
CA GLY A 181 15.68 3.39 13.25
C GLY A 181 14.28 3.34 12.64
N LEU A 182 13.83 4.40 11.97
CA LEU A 182 12.46 4.52 11.42
C LEU A 182 12.10 3.44 10.39
N TYR A 183 13.11 2.87 9.75
CA TYR A 183 12.96 1.90 8.64
C TYR A 183 13.52 0.51 9.00
N ASP A 184 13.76 0.23 10.29
CA ASP A 184 14.32 -1.06 10.72
C ASP A 184 13.41 -2.24 10.39
N ASP A 185 12.09 -2.04 10.42
CA ASP A 185 11.10 -3.06 10.02
C ASP A 185 11.26 -3.46 8.55
N ILE A 186 11.61 -2.51 7.67
CA ILE A 186 11.86 -2.77 6.25
C ILE A 186 13.10 -3.65 6.10
N LEU A 187 14.19 -3.33 6.82
CA LEU A 187 15.42 -4.14 6.81
C LEU A 187 15.15 -5.55 7.33
N THR A 188 14.38 -5.66 8.40
CA THR A 188 13.99 -6.94 9.00
C THR A 188 13.18 -7.77 8.00
N TYR A 189 12.18 -7.18 7.34
CA TYR A 189 11.39 -7.84 6.31
C TYR A 189 12.25 -8.33 5.14
N MET A 190 13.19 -7.50 4.69
CA MET A 190 14.13 -7.83 3.62
C MET A 190 15.26 -8.78 4.04
N LYS A 191 15.35 -9.16 5.34
CA LYS A 191 16.43 -9.98 5.93
C LYS A 191 17.82 -9.41 5.70
N ILE A 192 17.95 -8.08 5.70
CA ILE A 192 19.19 -7.36 5.53
C ILE A 192 19.73 -7.04 6.92
N LYS A 193 20.98 -7.42 7.19
CA LYS A 193 21.68 -7.00 8.41
C LYS A 193 22.33 -5.63 8.16
N LYS A 194 22.18 -4.73 9.12
CA LYS A 194 22.92 -3.46 9.19
C LYS A 194 24.39 -3.72 9.49
#